data_595ad58027c36159accbf2cb4366a0a8
#
_entry.id   595ad58027c36159accbf2cb4366a0a8
#
_cell.length_a   1.000
_cell.length_b   1.000
_cell.length_c   1.000
_cell.angle_alpha   90.00
_cell.angle_beta   90.00
_cell.angle_gamma   90.00
#
_symmetry.space_group_name_H-M   'P 1'
#
loop_
_entity.id
_entity.type
_entity.pdbx_description
1 polymer ?
#
loop_
_entity_poly.entity_id
_entity_poly.type
_entity_poly.pdbx_seq_one_letter_code
_entity_poly.pdbx_strand_id
1 'polypeptide(L)'
;RECAKRNILQIIEKRKLQQREIGGIQPIKLRDYQEEAISAWENNGYRGFYVMATGTGKTWTAIFSAKRLVEKKPVMIVICAPYKHLVKQWADDVEKVFPCAKVIMVSSENAVWETQISQEIIRKQYEPGNQIIIISTIASFKMGRFNKVISKSKEDKLLIVDEAHRFTDRPDELKNTYKYLLGLSATPYSGPSAQKGRELMEWFGNQVFSLPIEVALERGFLVPYNYYPIYVYATEEEEGRFKYHTQKILS
;
A
#
# COMPACT_ATOMS: atom_id res chain seq x y z
N ARG A 1 31.29 -25.43 14.46
CA ARG A 1 30.36 -25.47 13.29
C ARG A 1 29.06 -26.22 13.60
N GLU A 2 29.10 -27.36 14.32
CA GLU A 2 27.88 -28.11 14.70
C GLU A 2 27.01 -27.39 15.74
N CYS A 3 27.60 -26.69 16.70
CA CYS A 3 26.87 -25.93 17.72
C CYS A 3 26.05 -24.77 17.08
N ALA A 4 26.60 -24.10 16.07
CA ALA A 4 25.89 -23.05 15.32
C ALA A 4 24.73 -23.61 14.51
N LYS A 5 24.88 -24.81 13.92
CA LYS A 5 23.76 -25.48 13.20
C LYS A 5 22.64 -25.89 14.15
N ARG A 6 22.93 -26.41 15.34
CA ARG A 6 21.92 -26.74 16.37
C ARG A 6 21.17 -25.50 16.85
N ASN A 7 21.85 -24.38 17.09
CA ASN A 7 21.20 -23.13 17.49
C ASN A 7 20.29 -22.60 16.39
N ILE A 8 20.69 -22.66 15.12
CA ILE A 8 19.87 -22.25 13.99
C ILE A 8 18.64 -23.14 13.85
N LEU A 9 18.78 -24.46 13.99
CA LEU A 9 17.65 -25.40 13.96
C LEU A 9 16.69 -25.18 15.12
N GLN A 10 17.16 -24.91 16.33
CA GLN A 10 16.31 -24.56 17.48
C GLN A 10 15.57 -23.23 17.29
N ILE A 11 16.21 -22.24 16.67
CA ILE A 11 15.56 -20.97 16.33
C ILE A 11 14.48 -21.18 15.26
N ILE A 12 14.75 -22.01 14.26
CA ILE A 12 13.78 -22.36 13.21
C ILE A 12 12.61 -23.14 13.80
N GLU A 13 12.85 -24.11 14.69
CA GLU A 13 11.79 -24.87 15.38
C GLU A 13 10.97 -23.99 16.33
N LYS A 14 11.61 -23.13 17.13
CA LYS A 14 10.89 -22.14 17.95
C LYS A 14 10.02 -21.22 17.10
N ARG A 15 10.51 -20.74 15.95
CA ARG A 15 9.72 -19.93 15.03
C ARG A 15 8.56 -20.71 14.41
N LYS A 16 8.74 -21.98 14.07
CA LYS A 16 7.67 -22.87 13.59
C LYS A 16 6.64 -23.20 14.69
N LEU A 17 7.06 -23.34 15.94
CA LEU A 17 6.17 -23.53 17.09
C LEU A 17 5.39 -22.23 17.40
N GLN A 18 6.02 -21.06 17.42
CA GLN A 18 5.32 -19.79 17.53
C GLN A 18 4.32 -19.56 16.38
N GLN A 19 4.64 -19.98 15.16
CA GLN A 19 3.68 -19.96 14.04
C GLN A 19 2.51 -20.94 14.24
N ARG A 20 2.69 -22.03 15.01
CA ARG A 20 1.62 -22.97 15.39
C ARG A 20 0.80 -22.49 16.59
N GLU A 21 1.40 -21.76 17.52
CA GLU A 21 0.72 -21.20 18.70
C GLU A 21 -0.03 -19.89 18.42
N ILE A 22 0.24 -19.19 17.33
CA ILE A 22 -0.66 -18.20 16.74
C ILE A 22 -1.87 -18.93 16.10
N GLY A 23 -2.26 -20.02 16.74
CA GLY A 23 -3.37 -20.86 16.37
C GLY A 23 -4.70 -20.15 16.57
N GLY A 24 -5.39 -19.88 15.45
CA GLY A 24 -6.75 -19.35 15.41
C GLY A 24 -7.03 -18.36 14.29
N ILE A 25 -6.02 -17.78 13.67
CA ILE A 25 -6.24 -16.98 12.46
C ILE A 25 -6.36 -17.97 11.30
N GLN A 26 -7.59 -18.23 10.88
CA GLN A 26 -7.82 -18.94 9.64
C GLN A 26 -7.01 -18.28 8.51
N PRO A 27 -6.30 -19.06 7.68
CA PRO A 27 -5.54 -18.47 6.59
C PRO A 27 -6.49 -17.60 5.75
N ILE A 28 -6.15 -16.33 5.58
CA ILE A 28 -6.94 -15.40 4.78
C ILE A 28 -7.02 -16.00 3.38
N LYS A 29 -8.22 -16.45 2.99
CA LYS A 29 -8.47 -17.00 1.67
C LYS A 29 -8.80 -15.86 0.72
N LEU A 30 -7.99 -15.70 -0.30
CA LEU A 30 -8.26 -14.76 -1.39
C LEU A 30 -9.49 -15.23 -2.17
N ARG A 31 -10.23 -14.28 -2.68
CA ARG A 31 -11.33 -14.53 -3.64
C ARG A 31 -10.73 -14.70 -5.04
N ASP A 32 -11.45 -15.38 -5.92
CA ASP A 32 -10.97 -15.69 -7.27
C ASP A 32 -10.51 -14.45 -8.05
N TYR A 33 -11.27 -13.36 -7.99
CA TYR A 33 -10.89 -12.11 -8.64
C TYR A 33 -9.61 -11.47 -8.05
N GLN A 34 -9.29 -11.70 -6.77
CA GLN A 34 -8.04 -11.22 -6.17
C GLN A 34 -6.85 -12.01 -6.70
N GLU A 35 -7.01 -13.33 -6.87
CA GLU A 35 -6.03 -14.19 -7.50
C GLU A 35 -5.79 -13.79 -8.97
N GLU A 36 -6.86 -13.47 -9.70
CA GLU A 36 -6.81 -12.98 -11.07
C GLU A 36 -6.04 -11.66 -11.14
N ALA A 37 -6.34 -10.70 -10.26
CA ALA A 37 -5.66 -9.41 -10.19
C ALA A 37 -4.15 -9.56 -9.94
N ILE A 38 -3.78 -10.42 -8.97
CA ILE A 38 -2.38 -10.68 -8.64
C ILE A 38 -1.66 -11.29 -9.83
N SER A 39 -2.27 -12.29 -10.48
CA SER A 39 -1.69 -12.97 -11.64
C SER A 39 -1.52 -12.01 -12.82
N ALA A 40 -2.48 -11.12 -13.05
CA ALA A 40 -2.39 -10.10 -14.09
C ALA A 40 -1.22 -9.13 -13.85
N TRP A 41 -1.01 -8.71 -12.59
CA TRP A 41 0.11 -7.84 -12.22
C TRP A 41 1.46 -8.55 -12.35
N GLU A 42 1.55 -9.82 -11.96
CA GLU A 42 2.74 -10.65 -12.14
C GLU A 42 3.11 -10.77 -13.63
N ASN A 43 2.12 -11.10 -14.46
CA ASN A 43 2.30 -11.26 -15.92
C ASN A 43 2.67 -9.94 -16.61
N ASN A 44 2.33 -8.79 -16.01
CA ASN A 44 2.72 -7.46 -16.48
C ASN A 44 4.07 -7.00 -15.89
N GLY A 45 4.92 -7.92 -15.46
CA GLY A 45 6.28 -7.62 -14.95
C GLY A 45 6.28 -6.91 -13.60
N TYR A 46 5.25 -7.12 -12.77
CA TYR A 46 5.08 -6.50 -11.45
C TYR A 46 4.94 -4.97 -11.52
N ARG A 47 4.30 -4.51 -12.57
CA ARG A 47 3.93 -3.09 -12.74
C ARG A 47 2.47 -3.03 -13.18
N GLY A 48 1.69 -2.13 -12.58
CA GLY A 48 0.29 -2.00 -12.95
C GLY A 48 -0.57 -1.25 -11.97
N PHE A 49 -1.84 -1.13 -12.33
CA PHE A 49 -2.84 -0.39 -11.59
C PHE A 49 -4.08 -1.26 -11.38
N TYR A 50 -4.54 -1.39 -10.14
CA TYR A 50 -5.82 -2.02 -9.81
C TYR A 50 -6.91 -0.97 -9.69
N VAL A 51 -7.91 -1.07 -10.55
CA VAL A 51 -9.14 -0.28 -10.47
C VAL A 51 -10.20 -1.15 -9.82
N MET A 52 -10.40 -1.01 -8.52
CA MET A 52 -11.32 -1.87 -7.76
C MET A 52 -12.25 -1.02 -6.89
N ALA A 53 -13.53 -1.33 -6.87
CA ALA A 53 -14.51 -0.64 -6.05
C ALA A 53 -14.14 -0.68 -4.56
N THR A 54 -14.60 0.32 -3.80
CA THR A 54 -14.42 0.36 -2.34
C THR A 54 -15.12 -0.85 -1.70
N GLY A 55 -14.49 -1.46 -0.70
CA GLY A 55 -15.05 -2.64 -0.03
C GLY A 55 -14.72 -3.99 -0.69
N THR A 56 -14.09 -4.01 -1.88
CA THR A 56 -13.71 -5.25 -2.57
C THR A 56 -12.38 -5.83 -2.11
N GLY A 57 -11.73 -5.27 -1.08
CA GLY A 57 -10.50 -5.81 -0.52
C GLY A 57 -9.22 -5.44 -1.29
N LYS A 58 -9.15 -4.25 -1.89
CA LYS A 58 -7.95 -3.71 -2.55
C LYS A 58 -6.68 -3.88 -1.72
N THR A 59 -6.75 -3.50 -0.44
CA THR A 59 -5.64 -3.59 0.51
C THR A 59 -5.09 -5.01 0.60
N TRP A 60 -5.97 -5.99 0.81
CA TRP A 60 -5.59 -7.40 0.88
C TRP A 60 -4.99 -7.90 -0.43
N THR A 61 -5.60 -7.56 -1.57
CA THR A 61 -5.07 -7.91 -2.89
C THR A 61 -3.64 -7.38 -3.06
N ALA A 62 -3.40 -6.13 -2.67
CA ALA A 62 -2.07 -5.51 -2.78
C ALA A 62 -1.04 -6.14 -1.81
N ILE A 63 -1.43 -6.46 -0.57
CA ILE A 63 -0.54 -7.12 0.39
C ILE A 63 -0.15 -8.50 -0.10
N PHE A 64 -1.09 -9.27 -0.65
CA PHE A 64 -0.81 -10.59 -1.22
C PHE A 64 -0.02 -10.52 -2.54
N SER A 65 -0.21 -9.46 -3.34
CA SER A 65 0.66 -9.18 -4.49
C SER A 65 2.12 -9.00 -4.04
N ALA A 66 2.32 -8.18 -2.99
CA ALA A 66 3.64 -7.99 -2.40
C ALA A 66 4.21 -9.30 -1.84
N LYS A 67 3.39 -10.11 -1.16
CA LYS A 67 3.82 -11.41 -0.62
C LYS A 67 4.33 -12.34 -1.70
N ARG A 68 3.59 -12.50 -2.79
CA ARG A 68 4.03 -13.33 -3.93
C ARG A 68 5.33 -12.84 -4.56
N LEU A 69 5.52 -11.51 -4.62
CA LEU A 69 6.75 -10.96 -5.15
C LEU A 69 7.95 -11.27 -4.26
N VAL A 70 7.85 -11.07 -2.93
CA VAL A 70 8.97 -11.31 -2.00
C VAL A 70 9.29 -12.79 -1.85
N GLU A 71 8.37 -13.69 -2.07
CA GLU A 71 8.60 -15.15 -2.12
C GLU A 71 9.50 -15.54 -3.30
N LYS A 72 9.50 -14.74 -4.37
CA LYS A 72 10.28 -14.97 -5.60
C LYS A 72 11.57 -14.18 -5.67
N LYS A 73 11.62 -13.02 -5.01
CA LYS A 73 12.72 -12.04 -5.15
C LYS A 73 12.94 -11.26 -3.84
N PRO A 74 14.18 -10.94 -3.48
CA PRO A 74 14.45 -10.03 -2.36
C PRO A 74 14.04 -8.61 -2.77
N VAL A 75 13.06 -8.03 -2.07
CA VAL A 75 12.47 -6.74 -2.39
C VAL A 75 12.15 -5.98 -1.12
N MET A 76 12.53 -4.72 -1.02
CA MET A 76 12.03 -3.80 0.00
C MET A 76 10.65 -3.28 -0.42
N ILE A 77 9.67 -3.34 0.48
CA ILE A 77 8.30 -2.87 0.21
C ILE A 77 8.13 -1.47 0.79
N VAL A 78 7.61 -0.56 -0.03
CA VAL A 78 7.19 0.79 0.39
C VAL A 78 5.72 0.96 0.04
N ILE A 79 4.92 1.32 1.03
CA ILE A 79 3.48 1.55 0.88
C ILE A 79 3.20 3.01 1.19
N CYS A 80 2.48 3.68 0.29
CA CYS A 80 2.05 5.06 0.47
C CYS A 80 0.53 5.13 0.63
N ALA A 81 0.07 5.66 1.75
CA ALA A 81 -1.33 5.89 2.05
C ALA A 81 -1.63 7.41 2.11
N PRO A 82 -2.84 7.87 1.78
CA PRO A 82 -3.14 9.30 1.75
C PRO A 82 -3.16 9.94 3.13
N TYR A 83 -3.52 9.21 4.19
CA TYR A 83 -3.74 9.74 5.53
C TYR A 83 -3.05 8.91 6.61
N LYS A 84 -2.73 9.53 7.75
CA LYS A 84 -2.06 8.89 8.89
C LYS A 84 -2.82 7.69 9.46
N HIS A 85 -4.15 7.78 9.62
CA HIS A 85 -4.94 6.67 10.14
C HIS A 85 -4.89 5.45 9.21
N LEU A 86 -4.78 5.66 7.90
CA LEU A 86 -4.61 4.57 6.94
C LEU A 86 -3.21 3.95 7.02
N VAL A 87 -2.18 4.72 7.35
CA VAL A 87 -0.82 4.17 7.60
C VAL A 87 -0.88 3.12 8.71
N LYS A 88 -1.60 3.41 9.81
CA LYS A 88 -1.78 2.46 10.90
C LYS A 88 -2.59 1.23 10.46
N GLN A 89 -3.70 1.43 9.76
CA GLN A 89 -4.53 0.33 9.24
C GLN A 89 -3.71 -0.59 8.31
N TRP A 90 -2.92 -0.01 7.41
CA TRP A 90 -2.01 -0.77 6.55
C TRP A 90 -0.98 -1.56 7.35
N ALA A 91 -0.41 -0.99 8.43
CA ALA A 91 0.52 -1.68 9.30
C ALA A 91 -0.11 -2.90 9.97
N ASP A 92 -1.31 -2.72 10.57
CA ASP A 92 -2.06 -3.78 11.23
C ASP A 92 -2.41 -4.93 10.26
N ASP A 93 -2.73 -4.62 8.99
CA ASP A 93 -3.05 -5.63 7.98
C ASP A 93 -1.78 -6.32 7.42
N VAL A 94 -0.70 -5.56 7.23
CA VAL A 94 0.59 -6.10 6.80
C VAL A 94 1.15 -7.08 7.82
N GLU A 95 1.07 -6.78 9.12
CA GLU A 95 1.56 -7.65 10.18
C GLU A 95 0.86 -9.02 10.22
N LYS A 96 -0.42 -9.08 9.82
CA LYS A 96 -1.15 -10.36 9.71
C LYS A 96 -0.60 -11.28 8.61
N VAL A 97 -0.04 -10.70 7.54
CA VAL A 97 0.49 -11.46 6.39
C VAL A 97 2.01 -11.65 6.46
N PHE A 98 2.69 -10.71 7.09
CA PHE A 98 4.14 -10.67 7.27
C PHE A 98 4.53 -10.60 8.76
N PRO A 99 4.21 -11.60 9.59
CA PRO A 99 4.39 -11.53 11.05
C PRO A 99 5.86 -11.41 11.48
N CYS A 100 6.81 -11.73 10.60
CA CYS A 100 8.24 -11.62 10.87
C CYS A 100 8.89 -10.42 10.19
N ALA A 101 8.13 -9.58 9.48
CA ALA A 101 8.68 -8.40 8.82
C ALA A 101 8.93 -7.26 9.81
N LYS A 102 9.93 -6.45 9.52
CA LYS A 102 10.11 -5.17 10.21
C LYS A 102 9.26 -4.12 9.54
N VAL A 103 8.16 -3.74 10.17
CA VAL A 103 7.28 -2.66 9.71
C VAL A 103 7.73 -1.34 10.32
N ILE A 104 7.93 -0.32 9.49
CA ILE A 104 8.32 1.04 9.91
C ILE A 104 7.29 2.03 9.37
N MET A 105 6.58 2.69 10.27
CA MET A 105 5.64 3.75 9.91
C MET A 105 6.34 5.10 9.81
N VAL A 106 6.12 5.81 8.69
CA VAL A 106 6.72 7.12 8.40
C VAL A 106 5.64 8.18 8.37
N SER A 107 5.53 8.91 9.46
CA SER A 107 4.61 10.03 9.63
C SER A 107 5.22 11.07 10.58
N SER A 108 4.55 12.20 10.77
CA SER A 108 4.98 13.21 11.75
C SER A 108 4.95 12.72 13.21
N GLU A 109 4.34 11.56 13.47
CA GLU A 109 4.25 10.95 14.81
C GLU A 109 5.47 10.09 15.15
N ASN A 110 6.24 9.67 14.15
CA ASN A 110 7.47 8.91 14.34
C ASN A 110 8.67 9.78 13.95
N ALA A 111 9.26 10.49 14.90
CA ALA A 111 10.38 11.39 14.67
C ALA A 111 11.70 10.67 14.31
N VAL A 112 11.81 9.37 14.63
CA VAL A 112 13.06 8.60 14.48
C VAL A 112 13.05 7.62 13.30
N TRP A 113 12.07 7.71 12.42
CA TRP A 113 11.92 6.78 11.30
C TRP A 113 13.15 6.69 10.37
N GLU A 114 13.87 7.81 10.17
CA GLU A 114 15.09 7.80 9.34
C GLU A 114 16.18 6.91 9.92
N THR A 115 16.38 6.99 11.23
CA THR A 115 17.33 6.16 11.96
C THR A 115 16.89 4.70 11.92
N GLN A 116 15.59 4.43 12.15
CA GLN A 116 15.04 3.08 12.10
C GLN A 116 15.26 2.44 10.73
N ILE A 117 14.93 3.13 9.63
CA ILE A 117 15.13 2.61 8.27
C ILE A 117 16.63 2.37 8.02
N SER A 118 17.51 3.32 8.39
CA SER A 118 18.95 3.18 8.19
C SER A 118 19.52 1.98 8.96
N GLN A 119 19.09 1.76 10.19
CA GLN A 119 19.51 0.61 11.02
C GLN A 119 19.06 -0.72 10.40
N GLU A 120 17.81 -0.81 9.92
CA GLU A 120 17.32 -2.05 9.32
C GLU A 120 17.98 -2.35 7.96
N ILE A 121 18.31 -1.32 7.17
CA ILE A 121 19.08 -1.51 5.93
C ILE A 121 20.48 -2.07 6.25
N ILE A 122 21.15 -1.59 7.29
CA ILE A 122 22.44 -2.10 7.72
C ILE A 122 22.26 -3.53 8.26
N ARG A 123 21.30 -3.74 9.15
CA ARG A 123 21.03 -5.06 9.75
C ARG A 123 20.77 -6.13 8.70
N LYS A 124 20.07 -5.82 7.63
CA LYS A 124 19.77 -6.74 6.54
C LYS A 124 21.01 -7.26 5.82
N GLN A 125 22.14 -6.54 5.86
CA GLN A 125 23.41 -7.04 5.31
C GLN A 125 23.94 -8.25 6.08
N TYR A 126 23.60 -8.35 7.38
CA TYR A 126 24.00 -9.45 8.25
C TYR A 126 22.90 -10.50 8.43
N GLU A 127 21.64 -10.10 8.24
CA GLU A 127 20.44 -10.95 8.35
C GLU A 127 19.60 -10.85 7.06
N PRO A 128 20.02 -11.49 5.95
CA PRO A 128 19.38 -11.33 4.64
C PRO A 128 17.91 -11.76 4.59
N GLY A 129 17.48 -12.62 5.52
CA GLY A 129 16.09 -13.10 5.60
C GLY A 129 15.09 -12.10 6.16
N ASN A 130 15.53 -10.95 6.67
CA ASN A 130 14.63 -9.94 7.24
C ASN A 130 13.89 -9.17 6.16
N GLN A 131 12.55 -9.23 6.15
CA GLN A 131 11.72 -8.41 5.27
C GLN A 131 11.52 -7.01 5.88
N ILE A 132 11.83 -5.97 5.12
CA ILE A 132 11.59 -4.58 5.51
C ILE A 132 10.37 -4.05 4.76
N ILE A 133 9.40 -3.52 5.51
CA ILE A 133 8.18 -2.91 4.97
C ILE A 133 8.05 -1.50 5.57
N ILE A 134 8.00 -0.51 4.70
CA ILE A 134 7.89 0.89 5.10
C ILE A 134 6.53 1.40 4.66
N ILE A 135 5.78 1.98 5.60
CA ILE A 135 4.45 2.51 5.32
C ILE A 135 4.46 3.99 5.63
N SER A 136 4.20 4.82 4.63
CA SER A 136 4.28 6.28 4.75
C SER A 136 2.99 6.97 4.33
N THR A 137 2.81 8.20 4.79
CA THR A 137 1.85 9.10 4.12
C THR A 137 2.44 9.57 2.78
N ILE A 138 1.58 9.91 1.82
CA ILE A 138 2.01 10.52 0.55
C ILE A 138 2.85 11.78 0.80
N ALA A 139 2.49 12.60 1.80
CA ALA A 139 3.24 13.79 2.17
C ALA A 139 4.65 13.46 2.66
N SER A 140 4.80 12.45 3.52
CA SER A 140 6.12 12.02 4.02
C SER A 140 6.97 11.39 2.93
N PHE A 141 6.35 10.62 2.03
CA PHE A 141 7.02 10.01 0.87
C PHE A 141 7.65 11.05 -0.06
N LYS A 142 6.99 12.18 -0.27
CA LYS A 142 7.49 13.28 -1.12
C LYS A 142 8.69 14.06 -0.52
N MET A 143 9.01 13.83 0.76
CA MET A 143 10.18 14.49 1.38
C MET A 143 11.49 13.95 0.78
N GLY A 144 12.38 14.85 0.34
CA GLY A 144 13.69 14.46 -0.22
C GLY A 144 14.52 13.58 0.72
N ARG A 145 14.42 13.79 2.03
CA ARG A 145 15.08 12.96 3.05
C ARG A 145 14.59 11.51 3.07
N PHE A 146 13.30 11.27 2.76
CA PHE A 146 12.74 9.93 2.64
C PHE A 146 13.44 9.16 1.51
N ASN A 147 13.45 9.73 0.31
CA ASN A 147 14.06 9.12 -0.85
C ASN A 147 15.58 8.92 -0.66
N LYS A 148 16.27 9.86 0.00
CA LYS A 148 17.69 9.75 0.36
C LYS A 148 17.98 8.56 1.27
N VAL A 149 17.10 8.25 2.22
CA VAL A 149 17.27 7.09 3.11
C VAL A 149 16.96 5.79 2.37
N ILE A 150 15.88 5.74 1.60
CA ILE A 150 15.47 4.56 0.84
C ILE A 150 16.53 4.16 -0.20
N SER A 151 17.19 5.13 -0.84
CA SER A 151 18.22 4.87 -1.87
C SER A 151 19.48 4.19 -1.31
N LYS A 152 19.70 4.20 0.01
CA LYS A 152 20.80 3.47 0.65
C LYS A 152 20.66 1.94 0.52
N SER A 153 19.44 1.43 0.37
CA SER A 153 19.20 0.01 0.13
C SER A 153 19.55 -0.37 -1.31
N LYS A 154 20.34 -1.43 -1.48
CA LYS A 154 20.70 -1.99 -2.78
C LYS A 154 19.63 -2.93 -3.35
N GLU A 155 18.64 -3.31 -2.55
CA GLU A 155 17.57 -4.19 -3.02
C GLU A 155 16.65 -3.49 -4.01
N ASP A 156 16.08 -4.30 -4.90
CA ASP A 156 14.93 -3.87 -5.70
C ASP A 156 13.81 -3.39 -4.76
N LYS A 157 12.99 -2.47 -5.23
CA LYS A 157 11.94 -1.86 -4.41
C LYS A 157 10.59 -1.99 -5.09
N LEU A 158 9.58 -2.35 -4.29
CA LEU A 158 8.17 -2.29 -4.66
C LEU A 158 7.55 -1.03 -4.03
N LEU A 159 6.91 -0.21 -4.84
CA LEU A 159 6.06 0.88 -4.38
C LEU A 159 4.60 0.52 -4.59
N ILE A 160 3.83 0.52 -3.51
CA ILE A 160 2.37 0.43 -3.53
C ILE A 160 1.81 1.79 -3.14
N VAL A 161 0.89 2.32 -3.92
CA VAL A 161 0.24 3.60 -3.60
C VAL A 161 -1.27 3.40 -3.50
N ASP A 162 -1.78 3.58 -2.30
CA ASP A 162 -3.21 3.54 -2.03
C ASP A 162 -3.86 4.88 -2.36
N GLU A 163 -5.11 4.84 -2.85
CA GLU A 163 -5.83 6.00 -3.40
C GLU A 163 -4.94 6.81 -4.36
N ALA A 164 -4.32 6.11 -5.29
CA ALA A 164 -3.26 6.64 -6.14
C ALA A 164 -3.68 7.87 -6.97
N HIS A 165 -5.00 8.13 -7.14
CA HIS A 165 -5.50 9.36 -7.75
C HIS A 165 -5.07 10.63 -6.98
N ARG A 166 -4.66 10.50 -5.71
CA ARG A 166 -4.08 11.58 -4.87
C ARG A 166 -2.56 11.71 -4.99
N PHE A 167 -1.93 10.78 -5.70
CA PHE A 167 -0.48 10.77 -5.92
C PHE A 167 -0.13 11.67 -7.10
N THR A 168 -0.37 12.97 -6.95
CA THR A 168 -0.03 14.04 -7.90
C THR A 168 1.41 14.53 -7.70
N ASP A 169 1.93 15.30 -8.64
CA ASP A 169 3.26 15.94 -8.57
C ASP A 169 4.39 14.95 -8.24
N ARG A 170 4.35 13.80 -8.87
CA ARG A 170 5.34 12.74 -8.72
C ARG A 170 6.58 13.04 -9.57
N PRO A 171 7.78 13.01 -9.00
CA PRO A 171 9.01 13.09 -9.77
C PRO A 171 9.16 11.84 -10.66
N ASP A 172 9.45 12.02 -11.95
CA ASP A 172 9.72 10.88 -12.85
C ASP A 172 10.94 10.05 -12.43
N GLU A 173 11.86 10.68 -11.73
CA GLU A 173 13.03 10.03 -11.12
C GLU A 173 12.68 8.87 -10.19
N LEU A 174 11.49 8.90 -9.57
CA LEU A 174 11.00 7.81 -8.71
C LEU A 174 10.77 6.51 -9.49
N LYS A 175 10.47 6.56 -10.79
CA LYS A 175 10.35 5.35 -11.62
C LYS A 175 11.64 4.53 -11.63
N ASN A 176 12.79 5.18 -11.57
CA ASN A 176 14.10 4.53 -11.57
C ASN A 176 14.45 3.97 -10.18
N THR A 177 13.89 4.54 -9.12
CA THR A 177 14.11 4.08 -7.75
C THR A 177 13.29 2.82 -7.42
N TYR A 178 12.08 2.71 -7.98
CA TYR A 178 11.15 1.62 -7.73
C TYR A 178 10.97 0.76 -8.97
N LYS A 179 11.56 -0.43 -8.93
CA LYS A 179 11.49 -1.40 -10.05
C LYS A 179 10.08 -1.94 -10.23
N TYR A 180 9.36 -2.18 -9.13
CA TYR A 180 8.02 -2.73 -9.11
C TYR A 180 7.04 -1.67 -8.62
N LEU A 181 5.90 -1.55 -9.30
CA LEU A 181 4.90 -0.51 -9.01
C LEU A 181 3.49 -1.10 -8.97
N LEU A 182 2.72 -0.69 -7.99
CA LEU A 182 1.31 -1.04 -7.88
C LEU A 182 0.49 0.17 -7.43
N GLY A 183 -0.36 0.70 -8.29
CA GLY A 183 -1.33 1.74 -7.96
C GLY A 183 -2.69 1.13 -7.62
N LEU A 184 -3.38 1.69 -6.62
CA LEU A 184 -4.71 1.27 -6.20
C LEU A 184 -5.65 2.47 -6.23
N SER A 185 -6.81 2.34 -6.87
CA SER A 185 -7.90 3.32 -6.76
C SER A 185 -9.24 2.68 -7.14
N ALA A 186 -10.33 3.19 -6.56
CA ALA A 186 -11.67 2.88 -7.03
C ALA A 186 -12.06 3.76 -8.23
N THR A 187 -11.53 4.99 -8.29
CA THR A 187 -11.95 6.04 -9.22
C THR A 187 -10.74 6.77 -9.81
N PRO A 188 -9.93 6.11 -10.66
CA PRO A 188 -8.71 6.71 -11.19
C PRO A 188 -8.97 7.93 -12.09
N TYR A 189 -10.17 8.03 -12.65
CA TYR A 189 -10.58 9.09 -13.57
C TYR A 189 -11.50 10.13 -12.96
N SER A 190 -11.66 10.17 -11.63
CA SER A 190 -12.52 11.15 -10.98
C SER A 190 -11.92 12.55 -11.02
N GLY A 191 -12.70 13.51 -11.54
CA GLY A 191 -12.34 14.93 -11.59
C GLY A 191 -12.16 15.49 -13.00
N PRO A 192 -11.88 16.79 -13.15
CA PRO A 192 -11.90 17.50 -14.43
C PRO A 192 -10.79 17.12 -15.41
N SER A 193 -9.90 16.15 -15.07
CA SER A 193 -8.85 15.71 -15.99
C SER A 193 -8.72 14.20 -16.07
N ALA A 194 -9.56 13.57 -16.90
CA ALA A 194 -9.35 12.17 -17.32
C ALA A 194 -7.94 11.93 -17.90
N GLN A 195 -7.27 12.96 -18.40
CA GLN A 195 -5.90 12.89 -18.87
C GLN A 195 -4.92 12.60 -17.73
N LYS A 196 -5.01 13.31 -16.59
CA LYS A 196 -4.15 13.05 -15.41
C LYS A 196 -4.32 11.63 -14.87
N GLY A 197 -5.53 11.07 -14.95
CA GLY A 197 -5.79 9.68 -14.59
C GLY A 197 -5.08 8.69 -15.52
N ARG A 198 -5.08 8.95 -16.83
CA ARG A 198 -4.34 8.12 -17.80
C ARG A 198 -2.83 8.21 -17.57
N GLU A 199 -2.27 9.40 -17.45
CA GLU A 199 -0.85 9.62 -17.14
C GLU A 199 -0.42 8.93 -15.84
N LEU A 200 -1.30 8.94 -14.83
CA LEU A 200 -1.06 8.24 -13.58
C LEU A 200 -0.98 6.72 -13.80
N MET A 201 -1.93 6.15 -14.53
CA MET A 201 -1.93 4.70 -14.79
C MET A 201 -0.73 4.28 -15.65
N GLU A 202 -0.38 5.05 -16.68
CA GLU A 202 0.81 4.81 -17.50
C GLU A 202 2.08 4.82 -16.66
N TRP A 203 2.15 5.71 -15.67
CA TRP A 203 3.28 5.76 -14.75
C TRP A 203 3.44 4.47 -13.95
N PHE A 204 2.34 3.85 -13.51
CA PHE A 204 2.35 2.55 -12.81
C PHE A 204 2.54 1.35 -13.75
N GLY A 205 2.28 1.46 -15.05
CA GLY A 205 2.35 0.36 -16.01
C GLY A 205 0.99 -0.07 -16.56
N ASN A 206 0.07 0.86 -16.67
CA ASN A 206 -1.31 0.70 -17.11
C ASN A 206 -2.23 -0.05 -16.13
N GLN A 207 -3.51 -0.09 -16.49
CA GLN A 207 -4.51 -0.86 -15.76
C GLN A 207 -4.34 -2.34 -16.07
N VAL A 208 -4.05 -3.15 -15.06
CA VAL A 208 -3.90 -4.60 -15.21
C VAL A 208 -5.13 -5.37 -14.71
N PHE A 209 -5.94 -4.74 -13.84
CA PHE A 209 -7.17 -5.35 -13.34
C PHE A 209 -8.24 -4.31 -13.07
N SER A 210 -9.50 -4.68 -13.32
CA SER A 210 -10.68 -3.84 -13.06
C SER A 210 -11.81 -4.62 -12.41
N LEU A 211 -12.35 -4.09 -11.32
CA LEU A 211 -13.57 -4.59 -10.67
C LEU A 211 -14.47 -3.39 -10.33
N PRO A 212 -15.28 -2.90 -11.28
CA PRO A 212 -16.26 -1.83 -11.06
C PRO A 212 -17.31 -2.22 -10.02
N ILE A 213 -17.98 -1.22 -9.43
CA ILE A 213 -18.98 -1.46 -8.38
C ILE A 213 -20.17 -2.28 -8.88
N GLU A 214 -20.56 -2.08 -10.12
CA GLU A 214 -21.68 -2.79 -10.76
C GLU A 214 -21.37 -4.29 -10.84
N VAL A 215 -20.20 -4.65 -11.33
CA VAL A 215 -19.74 -6.04 -11.43
C VAL A 215 -19.57 -6.66 -10.03
N ALA A 216 -19.07 -5.88 -9.07
CA ALA A 216 -18.90 -6.38 -7.70
C ALA A 216 -20.24 -6.65 -7.00
N LEU A 217 -21.27 -5.86 -7.30
CA LEU A 217 -22.64 -6.07 -6.82
C LEU A 217 -23.30 -7.30 -7.51
N GLU A 218 -23.21 -7.40 -8.82
CA GLU A 218 -23.77 -8.52 -9.62
C GLU A 218 -23.17 -9.86 -9.19
N ARG A 219 -21.86 -9.89 -8.89
CA ARG A 219 -21.16 -11.10 -8.44
C ARG A 219 -21.30 -11.35 -6.93
N GLY A 220 -22.08 -10.55 -6.21
CA GLY A 220 -22.32 -10.70 -4.78
C GLY A 220 -21.09 -10.44 -3.88
N PHE A 221 -20.10 -9.71 -4.37
CA PHE A 221 -18.93 -9.32 -3.58
C PHE A 221 -19.20 -8.11 -2.69
N LEU A 222 -20.17 -7.30 -3.07
CA LEU A 222 -20.69 -6.18 -2.29
C LEU A 222 -22.16 -6.37 -1.99
N VAL A 223 -22.60 -5.84 -0.86
CA VAL A 223 -24.01 -5.84 -0.46
C VAL A 223 -24.73 -4.70 -1.20
N PRO A 224 -25.87 -4.96 -1.83
CA PRO A 224 -26.70 -3.92 -2.40
C PRO A 224 -27.13 -2.90 -1.34
N TYR A 225 -27.18 -1.62 -1.71
CA TYR A 225 -27.66 -0.55 -0.83
C TYR A 225 -28.62 0.36 -1.56
N ASN A 226 -29.56 0.94 -0.82
CA ASN A 226 -30.46 1.96 -1.30
C ASN A 226 -29.93 3.33 -0.87
N TYR A 227 -29.83 4.25 -1.82
CA TYR A 227 -29.43 5.62 -1.53
C TYR A 227 -30.68 6.51 -1.46
N TYR A 228 -30.90 7.11 -0.30
CA TYR A 228 -32.00 8.05 -0.07
C TYR A 228 -31.43 9.45 0.14
N PRO A 229 -31.37 10.31 -0.90
CA PRO A 229 -30.87 11.67 -0.76
C PRO A 229 -31.85 12.50 0.06
N ILE A 230 -31.35 13.15 1.11
CA ILE A 230 -32.08 14.16 1.86
C ILE A 230 -31.52 15.51 1.46
N TYR A 231 -32.37 16.33 0.83
CA TYR A 231 -32.00 17.69 0.46
C TYR A 231 -32.17 18.61 1.67
N VAL A 232 -31.08 19.24 2.08
CA VAL A 232 -31.08 20.26 3.12
C VAL A 232 -30.68 21.59 2.48
N TYR A 233 -31.49 22.60 2.67
CA TYR A 233 -31.19 23.95 2.22
C TYR A 233 -30.48 24.71 3.34
N ALA A 234 -29.37 25.33 3.00
CA ALA A 234 -28.70 26.23 3.92
C ALA A 234 -29.52 27.51 4.11
N THR A 235 -29.54 28.03 5.32
CA THR A 235 -30.08 29.35 5.59
C THR A 235 -29.18 30.44 4.98
N GLU A 236 -29.69 31.63 4.76
CA GLU A 236 -28.92 32.78 4.24
C GLU A 236 -27.67 33.06 5.12
N GLU A 237 -27.80 32.88 6.44
CA GLU A 237 -26.70 33.05 7.37
C GLU A 237 -25.62 31.98 7.19
N GLU A 238 -26.00 30.72 7.00
CA GLU A 238 -25.07 29.61 6.75
C GLU A 238 -24.36 29.77 5.40
N GLU A 239 -25.07 30.19 4.35
CA GLU A 239 -24.47 30.51 3.05
C GLU A 239 -23.48 31.67 3.16
N GLY A 240 -23.79 32.71 3.92
CA GLY A 240 -22.92 33.83 4.17
C GLY A 240 -21.61 33.40 4.88
N ARG A 241 -21.73 32.54 5.91
CA ARG A 241 -20.58 31.96 6.62
C ARG A 241 -19.73 31.07 5.70
N PHE A 242 -20.37 30.23 4.90
CA PHE A 242 -19.68 29.38 3.94
C PHE A 242 -18.87 30.19 2.92
N LYS A 243 -19.49 31.21 2.31
CA LYS A 243 -18.81 32.13 1.38
C LYS A 243 -17.62 32.84 2.02
N TYR A 244 -17.79 33.36 3.26
CA TYR A 244 -16.71 34.01 4.00
C TYR A 244 -15.52 33.08 4.25
N HIS A 245 -15.77 31.86 4.74
CA HIS A 245 -14.71 30.89 5.00
C HIS A 245 -14.02 30.40 3.72
N THR A 246 -14.78 30.22 2.64
CA THR A 246 -14.23 29.80 1.34
C THR A 246 -13.29 30.85 0.77
N GLN A 247 -13.67 32.14 0.83
CA GLN A 247 -12.80 33.23 0.40
C GLN A 247 -11.50 33.31 1.23
N LYS A 248 -11.57 33.08 2.55
CA LYS A 248 -10.40 33.09 3.42
C LYS A 248 -9.44 31.91 3.19
N ILE A 249 -9.91 30.81 2.60
CA ILE A 249 -9.07 29.65 2.23
C ILE A 249 -8.38 29.88 0.88
N LEU A 250 -9.00 30.67 0.01
CA LEU A 250 -8.51 30.95 -1.34
C LEU A 250 -7.60 32.20 -1.42
N SER A 251 -7.53 33.00 -0.36
CA SER A 251 -6.62 34.14 -0.18
C SER A 251 -5.35 33.72 0.54
#